data_9678b3e1ef883a3a8c82f45a91791193
#
_entry.id   9678b3e1ef883a3a8c82f45a91791193
#
_cell.length_a   1.000
_cell.length_b   1.000
_cell.length_c   1.000
_cell.angle_alpha   90.00
_cell.angle_beta   90.00
_cell.angle_gamma   90.00
#
_symmetry.space_group_name_H-M   'P 1'
#
loop_
_entity.id
_entity.type
_entity.pdbx_description
1 polymer ?
#
loop_
_entity_poly.entity_id
_entity_poly.type
_entity_poly.pdbx_seq_one_letter_code
_entity_poly.pdbx_strand_id
1 'polypeptide(L)'
;LLWKSDRISGRYPAAFGNLPVEKRKNSKKMFVISERMISRKWILKKELLLFGILTVFVTWMMFYVFHMKDGILYSGFSVYGDYAPHTAMMRSFSRGNNFPTQYPHYGGQDVKYHFMFQFLVGNLEYLGLRLDLGYNLVSILSLAGFLMVLYGISYRMFKSFWAGAAAIVFFFSAAEQRSGIICGNIFRRGTLYGRWKKIRRLSVILPMKT
;
A
#
# COMPACT_ATOMS: atom_id res chain seq x y z
N LEU A 1 28.58 -15.77 -11.54
CA LEU A 1 27.78 -15.35 -12.70
C LEU A 1 28.58 -14.29 -13.43
N LEU A 2 29.35 -14.74 -14.43
CA LEU A 2 30.18 -13.95 -15.33
C LEU A 2 29.30 -13.07 -16.20
N TRP A 3 29.20 -11.79 -15.86
CA TRP A 3 28.58 -10.80 -16.70
C TRP A 3 29.53 -10.45 -17.84
N LYS A 4 29.12 -10.86 -19.04
CA LYS A 4 29.85 -10.73 -20.28
C LYS A 4 30.38 -9.30 -20.50
N SER A 5 31.68 -9.15 -20.39
CA SER A 5 32.48 -7.93 -20.67
C SER A 5 32.43 -7.49 -22.16
N ASP A 6 31.79 -8.27 -23.04
CA ASP A 6 31.98 -8.18 -24.48
C ASP A 6 31.12 -7.13 -25.19
N ARG A 7 30.19 -6.49 -24.51
CA ARG A 7 29.35 -5.46 -25.12
C ARG A 7 29.89 -4.03 -25.09
N ILE A 8 31.03 -3.81 -24.45
CA ILE A 8 31.61 -2.46 -24.27
C ILE A 8 32.62 -2.11 -25.36
N SER A 9 33.14 -3.10 -26.09
CA SER A 9 34.24 -2.87 -27.05
C SER A 9 33.86 -2.09 -28.31
N GLY A 10 32.56 -2.06 -28.67
CA GLY A 10 32.10 -1.37 -29.89
C GLY A 10 31.70 0.11 -29.72
N ARG A 11 31.71 0.65 -28.51
CA ARG A 11 31.21 2.02 -28.23
C ARG A 11 32.28 3.09 -27.97
N TYR A 12 33.53 2.75 -28.12
CA TYR A 12 34.58 3.76 -27.93
C TYR A 12 34.72 4.64 -29.17
N PRO A 13 34.70 6.00 -29.01
CA PRO A 13 34.96 6.89 -30.13
C PRO A 13 36.33 6.59 -30.78
N ALA A 14 36.39 6.61 -32.10
CA ALA A 14 37.63 6.35 -32.86
C ALA A 14 38.81 7.28 -32.48
N ALA A 15 38.50 8.44 -31.92
CA ALA A 15 39.47 9.41 -31.39
C ALA A 15 40.44 8.84 -30.31
N PHE A 16 40.09 7.74 -29.63
CA PHE A 16 40.98 7.13 -28.63
C PHE A 16 42.09 6.23 -29.21
N GLY A 17 42.04 5.95 -30.53
CA GLY A 17 43.02 5.08 -31.18
C GLY A 17 44.44 5.63 -31.19
N ASN A 18 44.61 6.95 -31.27
CA ASN A 18 45.90 7.63 -31.46
C ASN A 18 46.55 8.13 -30.17
N LEU A 19 46.04 7.79 -29.00
CA LEU A 19 46.58 8.23 -27.71
C LEU A 19 47.61 7.25 -27.17
N PRO A 20 48.66 7.75 -26.45
CA PRO A 20 49.58 6.90 -25.71
C PRO A 20 48.84 5.93 -24.82
N VAL A 21 49.40 4.69 -24.66
CA VAL A 21 48.70 3.56 -24.01
C VAL A 21 48.16 3.91 -22.62
N GLU A 22 48.90 4.69 -21.84
CA GLU A 22 48.47 5.12 -20.50
C GLU A 22 47.32 6.12 -20.53
N LYS A 23 47.38 7.12 -21.39
CA LYS A 23 46.27 8.09 -21.62
C LYS A 23 45.03 7.40 -22.16
N ARG A 24 45.21 6.41 -23.04
CA ARG A 24 44.14 5.57 -23.56
C ARG A 24 43.42 4.77 -22.45
N LYS A 25 44.19 4.20 -21.52
CA LYS A 25 43.67 3.44 -20.37
C LYS A 25 42.84 4.34 -19.42
N ASN A 26 43.34 5.53 -19.16
CA ASN A 26 42.66 6.52 -18.28
C ASN A 26 41.40 7.11 -18.94
N SER A 27 41.45 7.44 -20.24
CA SER A 27 40.27 7.90 -20.99
C SER A 27 39.19 6.84 -21.07
N LYS A 28 39.56 5.56 -21.27
CA LYS A 28 38.60 4.44 -21.22
C LYS A 28 37.94 4.30 -19.86
N LYS A 29 38.73 4.42 -18.77
CA LYS A 29 38.16 4.39 -17.39
C LYS A 29 37.19 5.54 -17.16
N MET A 30 37.56 6.76 -17.54
CA MET A 30 36.70 7.93 -17.40
C MET A 30 35.42 7.81 -18.20
N PHE A 31 35.49 7.30 -19.44
CA PHE A 31 34.30 7.09 -20.27
C PHE A 31 33.34 6.07 -19.66
N VAL A 32 33.85 4.92 -19.16
CA VAL A 32 33.04 3.90 -18.50
C VAL A 32 32.40 4.43 -17.21
N ILE A 33 33.11 5.26 -16.44
CA ILE A 33 32.59 5.88 -15.23
C ILE A 33 31.47 6.89 -15.60
N SER A 34 31.70 7.70 -16.63
CA SER A 34 30.71 8.65 -17.14
C SER A 34 29.42 7.96 -17.60
N GLU A 35 29.52 6.88 -18.39
CA GLU A 35 28.34 6.09 -18.81
C GLU A 35 27.60 5.46 -17.64
N ARG A 36 28.35 4.93 -16.65
CA ARG A 36 27.73 4.38 -15.43
C ARG A 36 26.98 5.44 -14.63
N MET A 37 27.53 6.64 -14.49
CA MET A 37 26.87 7.74 -13.78
C MET A 37 25.63 8.23 -14.52
N ILE A 38 25.69 8.36 -15.85
CA ILE A 38 24.55 8.78 -16.67
C ILE A 38 23.44 7.72 -16.60
N SER A 39 23.80 6.44 -16.75
CA SER A 39 22.86 5.33 -16.65
C SER A 39 22.20 5.28 -15.27
N ARG A 40 22.97 5.50 -14.19
CA ARG A 40 22.44 5.53 -12.83
C ARG A 40 21.44 6.69 -12.61
N LYS A 41 21.75 7.88 -13.14
CA LYS A 41 20.84 9.04 -13.06
C LYS A 41 19.52 8.80 -13.79
N TRP A 42 19.55 8.13 -14.94
CA TRP A 42 18.33 7.77 -15.68
C TRP A 42 17.47 6.71 -14.97
N ILE A 43 18.11 5.72 -14.37
CA ILE A 43 17.41 4.70 -13.57
C ILE A 43 16.75 5.37 -12.37
N LEU A 44 17.46 6.18 -11.62
CA LEU A 44 16.92 6.92 -10.46
C LEU A 44 15.74 7.83 -10.83
N LYS A 45 15.77 8.49 -12.00
CA LYS A 45 14.64 9.31 -12.48
C LYS A 45 13.39 8.47 -12.76
N LYS A 46 13.54 7.30 -13.38
CA LYS A 46 12.42 6.39 -13.66
C LYS A 46 11.84 5.81 -12.38
N GLU A 47 12.68 5.43 -11.44
CA GLU A 47 12.25 4.93 -10.13
C GLU A 47 11.51 6.01 -9.34
N LEU A 48 12.07 7.24 -9.30
CA LEU A 48 11.43 8.36 -8.63
C LEU A 48 10.06 8.71 -9.24
N LEU A 49 9.94 8.67 -10.56
CA LEU A 49 8.68 8.88 -11.27
C LEU A 49 7.67 7.79 -10.92
N LEU A 50 8.10 6.51 -10.95
CA LEU A 50 7.25 5.38 -10.59
C LEU A 50 6.71 5.53 -9.15
N PHE A 51 7.59 5.80 -8.19
CA PHE A 51 7.19 5.95 -6.79
C PHE A 51 6.32 7.20 -6.57
N GLY A 52 6.58 8.28 -7.29
CA GLY A 52 5.72 9.47 -7.27
C GLY A 52 4.30 9.15 -7.74
N ILE A 53 4.14 8.48 -8.88
CA ILE A 53 2.84 8.05 -9.41
C ILE A 53 2.15 7.09 -8.43
N LEU A 54 2.89 6.11 -7.88
CA LEU A 54 2.34 5.16 -6.92
C LEU A 54 1.88 5.85 -5.63
N THR A 55 2.64 6.79 -5.11
CA THR A 55 2.27 7.54 -3.90
C THR A 55 1.01 8.36 -4.14
N VAL A 56 0.88 9.03 -5.28
CA VAL A 56 -0.34 9.77 -5.65
C VAL A 56 -1.53 8.82 -5.78
N PHE A 57 -1.35 7.67 -6.44
CA PHE A 57 -2.40 6.67 -6.58
C PHE A 57 -2.85 6.11 -5.22
N VAL A 58 -1.92 5.74 -4.35
CA VAL A 58 -2.20 5.23 -3.00
C VAL A 58 -2.92 6.30 -2.17
N THR A 59 -2.48 7.55 -2.25
CA THR A 59 -3.13 8.67 -1.56
C THR A 59 -4.58 8.84 -2.02
N TRP A 60 -4.80 8.88 -3.33
CA TRP A 60 -6.15 8.98 -3.89
C TRP A 60 -7.03 7.80 -3.44
N MET A 61 -6.52 6.57 -3.50
CA MET A 61 -7.24 5.36 -3.09
C MET A 61 -7.63 5.40 -1.61
N MET A 62 -6.71 5.80 -0.71
CA MET A 62 -6.99 5.87 0.73
C MET A 62 -8.06 6.90 1.06
N PHE A 63 -7.98 8.10 0.49
CA PHE A 63 -9.00 9.13 0.70
C PHE A 63 -10.33 8.82 0.02
N TYR A 64 -10.33 8.03 -1.05
CA TYR A 64 -11.57 7.52 -1.65
C TYR A 64 -12.28 6.53 -0.72
N VAL A 65 -11.53 5.66 -0.04
CA VAL A 65 -12.08 4.61 0.83
C VAL A 65 -12.46 5.15 2.21
N PHE A 66 -11.67 6.08 2.78
CA PHE A 66 -11.88 6.55 4.15
C PHE A 66 -11.66 8.06 4.25
N HIS A 67 -12.74 8.79 4.47
CA HIS A 67 -12.68 10.26 4.60
C HIS A 67 -13.82 10.78 5.48
N MET A 68 -13.63 11.98 6.02
CA MET A 68 -14.61 12.70 6.81
C MET A 68 -15.15 13.88 6.00
N LYS A 69 -16.46 13.97 5.88
CA LYS A 69 -17.16 15.10 5.27
C LYS A 69 -18.30 15.55 6.17
N ASP A 70 -18.40 16.85 6.43
CA ASP A 70 -19.45 17.47 7.27
C ASP A 70 -19.60 16.83 8.66
N GLY A 71 -18.48 16.41 9.27
CA GLY A 71 -18.47 15.74 10.57
C GLY A 71 -18.84 14.26 10.54
N ILE A 72 -19.24 13.74 9.39
CA ILE A 72 -19.62 12.34 9.18
C ILE A 72 -18.44 11.58 8.57
N LEU A 73 -18.17 10.39 9.12
CA LEU A 73 -17.11 9.51 8.67
C LEU A 73 -17.68 8.55 7.60
N TYR A 74 -17.08 8.61 6.41
CA TYR A 74 -17.43 7.73 5.30
C TYR A 74 -16.41 6.61 5.17
N SER A 75 -16.84 5.39 4.97
CA SER A 75 -16.01 4.24 4.70
C SER A 75 -16.49 3.46 3.48
N GLY A 76 -15.55 2.82 2.76
CA GLY A 76 -15.88 2.00 1.60
C GLY A 76 -16.86 0.87 1.95
N PHE A 77 -17.82 0.62 1.06
CA PHE A 77 -18.92 -0.33 1.29
C PHE A 77 -18.45 -1.76 1.58
N SER A 78 -17.36 -2.20 0.95
CA SER A 78 -16.84 -3.57 1.12
C SER A 78 -16.15 -3.80 2.47
N VAL A 79 -15.74 -2.75 3.17
CA VAL A 79 -14.89 -2.81 4.37
C VAL A 79 -15.49 -2.11 5.60
N TYR A 80 -16.75 -1.65 5.51
CA TYR A 80 -17.39 -0.90 6.61
C TYR A 80 -17.42 -1.68 7.93
N GLY A 81 -17.55 -3.00 7.86
CA GLY A 81 -17.61 -3.88 9.03
C GLY A 81 -16.29 -3.89 9.82
N ASP A 82 -15.17 -3.75 9.14
CA ASP A 82 -13.84 -3.71 9.77
C ASP A 82 -13.52 -2.31 10.29
N TYR A 83 -13.98 -1.25 9.62
CA TYR A 83 -13.71 0.12 10.06
C TYR A 83 -14.39 0.49 11.38
N ALA A 84 -15.60 -0.03 11.65
CA ALA A 84 -16.34 0.29 12.87
C ALA A 84 -15.56 -0.10 14.16
N PRO A 85 -15.11 -1.36 14.35
CA PRO A 85 -14.35 -1.74 15.53
C PRO A 85 -12.97 -1.05 15.60
N HIS A 86 -12.31 -0.85 14.45
CA HIS A 86 -11.02 -0.18 14.43
C HIS A 86 -11.12 1.30 14.81
N THR A 87 -12.12 2.02 14.31
CA THR A 87 -12.36 3.44 14.68
C THR A 87 -12.75 3.59 16.14
N ALA A 88 -13.57 2.67 16.68
CA ALA A 88 -13.89 2.67 18.10
C ALA A 88 -12.64 2.46 18.96
N MET A 89 -11.74 1.57 18.56
CA MET A 89 -10.48 1.35 19.26
C MET A 89 -9.55 2.58 19.16
N MET A 90 -9.42 3.23 18.00
CA MET A 90 -8.67 4.49 17.87
C MET A 90 -9.21 5.57 18.80
N ARG A 91 -10.54 5.74 18.82
CA ARG A 91 -11.23 6.70 19.68
C ARG A 91 -11.11 6.38 21.17
N SER A 92 -10.99 5.12 21.54
CA SER A 92 -10.75 4.72 22.93
C SER A 92 -9.38 5.19 23.42
N PHE A 93 -8.38 5.21 22.58
CA PHE A 93 -7.06 5.75 22.90
C PHE A 93 -7.03 7.27 22.92
N SER A 94 -7.68 7.93 21.96
CA SER A 94 -7.63 9.39 21.85
C SER A 94 -8.49 10.11 22.89
N ARG A 95 -9.63 9.53 23.28
CA ARG A 95 -10.62 10.19 24.15
C ARG A 95 -10.96 9.40 25.41
N GLY A 96 -10.72 8.10 25.42
CA GLY A 96 -11.12 7.20 26.49
C GLY A 96 -10.01 6.87 27.50
N ASN A 97 -8.80 7.40 27.32
CA ASN A 97 -7.64 7.09 28.16
C ASN A 97 -7.46 5.59 28.41
N ASN A 98 -7.61 4.78 27.33
CA ASN A 98 -7.66 3.32 27.38
C ASN A 98 -6.27 2.70 27.63
N PHE A 99 -5.77 2.87 28.87
CA PHE A 99 -4.53 2.28 29.32
C PHE A 99 -4.67 1.84 30.79
N PRO A 100 -4.45 0.54 31.14
CA PRO A 100 -4.12 -0.62 30.29
C PRO A 100 -5.16 -0.90 29.20
N THR A 101 -4.70 -1.43 28.06
CA THR A 101 -5.52 -1.55 26.84
C THR A 101 -6.65 -2.57 27.00
N GLN A 102 -7.89 -2.11 26.89
CA GLN A 102 -9.07 -2.96 26.92
C GLN A 102 -9.87 -2.82 25.61
N TYR A 103 -10.64 -3.84 25.28
CA TYR A 103 -11.54 -3.78 24.13
C TYR A 103 -12.67 -2.78 24.39
N PRO A 104 -12.86 -1.75 23.55
CA PRO A 104 -13.96 -0.80 23.72
C PRO A 104 -15.35 -1.46 23.55
N HIS A 105 -15.42 -2.65 22.95
CA HIS A 105 -16.65 -3.42 22.75
C HIS A 105 -16.89 -4.45 23.85
N TYR A 106 -15.88 -4.73 24.69
CA TYR A 106 -15.90 -5.77 25.72
C TYR A 106 -15.17 -5.27 26.96
N GLY A 107 -15.88 -4.55 27.81
CA GLY A 107 -15.31 -4.04 29.05
C GLY A 107 -14.71 -5.13 29.93
N GLY A 108 -13.54 -4.88 30.51
CA GLY A 108 -12.83 -5.81 31.39
C GLY A 108 -12.03 -6.91 30.68
N GLN A 109 -11.94 -6.87 29.35
CA GLN A 109 -11.12 -7.80 28.57
C GLN A 109 -9.94 -7.09 27.94
N ASP A 110 -8.74 -7.61 28.16
CA ASP A 110 -7.52 -7.09 27.53
C ASP A 110 -7.53 -7.31 26.03
N VAL A 111 -6.91 -6.36 25.29
CA VAL A 111 -6.79 -6.47 23.84
C VAL A 111 -5.80 -7.59 23.48
N LYS A 112 -6.32 -8.70 22.95
CA LYS A 112 -5.55 -9.84 22.42
C LYS A 112 -5.33 -9.79 20.91
N TYR A 113 -5.38 -8.61 20.33
CA TYR A 113 -5.26 -8.34 18.89
C TYR A 113 -4.16 -7.29 18.66
N HIS A 114 -3.63 -7.22 17.46
CA HIS A 114 -2.66 -6.18 17.11
C HIS A 114 -3.32 -4.80 17.14
N PHE A 115 -2.98 -3.99 18.10
CA PHE A 115 -3.59 -2.67 18.31
C PHE A 115 -2.64 -1.49 18.08
N MET A 116 -1.37 -1.76 17.77
CA MET A 116 -0.36 -0.70 17.65
C MET A 116 -0.68 0.33 16.57
N PHE A 117 -1.30 -0.09 15.48
CA PHE A 117 -1.77 0.83 14.44
C PHE A 117 -2.86 1.76 14.98
N GLN A 118 -3.86 1.20 15.64
CA GLN A 118 -4.97 1.94 16.24
C GLN A 118 -4.49 2.87 17.36
N PHE A 119 -3.52 2.41 18.15
CA PHE A 119 -2.86 3.22 19.18
C PHE A 119 -2.12 4.41 18.58
N LEU A 120 -1.32 4.19 17.51
CA LEU A 120 -0.62 5.27 16.83
C LEU A 120 -1.59 6.32 16.27
N VAL A 121 -2.64 5.87 15.55
CA VAL A 121 -3.63 6.78 14.97
C VAL A 121 -4.41 7.51 16.08
N GLY A 122 -4.77 6.81 17.17
CA GLY A 122 -5.43 7.43 18.33
C GLY A 122 -4.57 8.51 18.98
N ASN A 123 -3.26 8.29 19.13
CA ASN A 123 -2.35 9.31 19.63
C ASN A 123 -2.22 10.51 18.68
N LEU A 124 -2.21 10.28 17.35
CA LEU A 124 -2.24 11.38 16.39
C LEU A 124 -3.54 12.19 16.49
N GLU A 125 -4.68 11.54 16.73
CA GLU A 125 -5.95 12.22 16.99
C GLU A 125 -5.90 13.00 18.32
N TYR A 126 -5.32 12.45 19.36
CA TYR A 126 -5.11 13.13 20.64
C TYR A 126 -4.26 14.40 20.50
N LEU A 127 -3.26 14.38 19.63
CA LEU A 127 -2.42 15.52 19.28
C LEU A 127 -3.11 16.56 18.38
N GLY A 128 -4.38 16.35 18.03
CA GLY A 128 -5.20 17.29 17.27
C GLY A 128 -5.34 16.98 15.78
N LEU A 129 -4.78 15.87 15.28
CA LEU A 129 -4.97 15.46 13.90
C LEU A 129 -6.37 14.82 13.74
N ARG A 130 -7.09 15.16 12.68
CA ARG A 130 -8.38 14.51 12.40
C ARG A 130 -8.17 13.00 12.21
N LEU A 131 -9.13 12.20 12.68
CA LEU A 131 -9.04 10.74 12.67
C LEU A 131 -8.79 10.16 11.26
N ASP A 132 -9.51 10.66 10.25
CA ASP A 132 -9.37 10.24 8.86
C ASP A 132 -7.99 10.59 8.28
N LEU A 133 -7.46 11.76 8.62
CA LEU A 133 -6.11 12.18 8.19
C LEU A 133 -5.03 11.32 8.87
N GLY A 134 -5.14 11.08 10.17
CA GLY A 134 -4.20 10.22 10.90
C GLY A 134 -4.19 8.79 10.36
N TYR A 135 -5.37 8.22 10.15
CA TYR A 135 -5.52 6.88 9.57
C TYR A 135 -4.90 6.80 8.17
N ASN A 136 -5.29 7.72 7.28
CA ASN A 136 -4.83 7.72 5.89
C ASN A 136 -3.32 7.97 5.81
N LEU A 137 -2.76 8.88 6.61
CA LEU A 137 -1.32 9.18 6.62
C LEU A 137 -0.50 7.91 6.92
N VAL A 138 -0.83 7.23 8.02
CA VAL A 138 -0.11 6.00 8.43
C VAL A 138 -0.30 4.89 7.39
N SER A 139 -1.50 4.73 6.84
CA SER A 139 -1.81 3.74 5.81
C SER A 139 -1.06 4.01 4.50
N ILE A 140 -1.02 5.27 4.05
CA ILE A 140 -0.27 5.68 2.84
C ILE A 140 1.22 5.38 3.01
N LEU A 141 1.82 5.77 4.14
CA LEU A 141 3.23 5.52 4.42
C LEU A 141 3.54 4.02 4.45
N SER A 142 2.67 3.23 5.09
CA SER A 142 2.84 1.78 5.19
C SER A 142 2.73 1.10 3.83
N LEU A 143 1.70 1.41 3.04
CA LEU A 143 1.50 0.79 1.74
C LEU A 143 2.55 1.25 0.72
N ALA A 144 2.88 2.55 0.68
CA ALA A 144 3.94 3.04 -0.19
C ALA A 144 5.30 2.42 0.16
N GLY A 145 5.64 2.34 1.46
CA GLY A 145 6.85 1.67 1.92
C GLY A 145 6.88 0.19 1.53
N PHE A 146 5.77 -0.53 1.69
CA PHE A 146 5.65 -1.92 1.26
C PHE A 146 5.90 -2.09 -0.25
N LEU A 147 5.30 -1.24 -1.08
CA LEU A 147 5.47 -1.28 -2.53
C LEU A 147 6.92 -0.97 -2.95
N MET A 148 7.59 -0.03 -2.25
CA MET A 148 9.00 0.25 -2.46
C MET A 148 9.89 -0.95 -2.13
N VAL A 149 9.61 -1.66 -1.03
CA VAL A 149 10.36 -2.87 -0.65
C VAL A 149 10.11 -3.99 -1.66
N LEU A 150 8.87 -4.21 -2.08
CA LEU A 150 8.50 -5.21 -3.09
C LEU A 150 9.21 -4.96 -4.43
N TYR A 151 9.22 -3.70 -4.89
CA TYR A 151 9.99 -3.28 -6.04
C TYR A 151 11.48 -3.56 -5.86
N GLY A 152 12.05 -3.15 -4.72
CA GLY A 152 13.48 -3.29 -4.43
C GLY A 152 13.95 -4.74 -4.43
N ILE A 153 13.18 -5.65 -3.83
CA ILE A 153 13.47 -7.10 -3.83
C ILE A 153 13.46 -7.62 -5.27
N SER A 154 12.41 -7.34 -6.04
CA SER A 154 12.28 -7.80 -7.42
C SER A 154 13.38 -7.22 -8.31
N TYR A 155 13.69 -5.94 -8.18
CA TYR A 155 14.78 -5.29 -8.90
C TYR A 155 16.13 -5.92 -8.55
N ARG A 156 16.37 -6.22 -7.28
CA ARG A 156 17.64 -6.83 -6.82
C ARG A 156 17.84 -8.25 -7.36
N MET A 157 16.74 -9.02 -7.47
CA MET A 157 16.78 -10.38 -8.01
C MET A 157 16.99 -10.41 -9.53
N PHE A 158 16.22 -9.61 -10.26
CA PHE A 158 16.19 -9.68 -11.73
C PHE A 158 17.03 -8.59 -12.43
N LYS A 159 17.55 -7.60 -11.69
CA LYS A 159 18.31 -6.45 -12.23
C LYS A 159 17.58 -5.70 -13.35
N SER A 160 16.27 -5.70 -13.32
CA SER A 160 15.39 -5.11 -14.33
C SER A 160 14.33 -4.21 -13.69
N PHE A 161 14.21 -2.97 -14.19
CA PHE A 161 13.15 -2.04 -13.82
C PHE A 161 11.76 -2.64 -14.07
N TRP A 162 11.60 -3.32 -15.21
CA TRP A 162 10.32 -3.91 -15.59
C TRP A 162 9.89 -5.05 -14.68
N ALA A 163 10.82 -5.84 -14.17
CA ALA A 163 10.53 -6.88 -13.20
C ALA A 163 10.01 -6.29 -11.88
N GLY A 164 10.60 -5.20 -11.41
CA GLY A 164 10.12 -4.47 -10.22
C GLY A 164 8.73 -3.88 -10.43
N ALA A 165 8.49 -3.24 -11.58
CA ALA A 165 7.18 -2.69 -11.92
C ALA A 165 6.11 -3.80 -12.04
N ALA A 166 6.44 -4.91 -12.71
CA ALA A 166 5.55 -6.06 -12.83
C ALA A 166 5.16 -6.65 -11.47
N ALA A 167 6.08 -6.73 -10.50
CA ALA A 167 5.78 -7.22 -9.16
C ALA A 167 4.69 -6.38 -8.46
N ILE A 168 4.71 -5.06 -8.64
CA ILE A 168 3.68 -4.16 -8.12
C ILE A 168 2.33 -4.42 -8.80
N VAL A 169 2.31 -4.55 -10.14
CA VAL A 169 1.09 -4.84 -10.89
C VAL A 169 0.49 -6.18 -10.47
N PHE A 170 1.31 -7.22 -10.32
CA PHE A 170 0.85 -8.53 -9.84
C PHE A 170 0.29 -8.47 -8.42
N PHE A 171 0.87 -7.67 -7.54
CA PHE A 171 0.35 -7.49 -6.19
C PHE A 171 -1.08 -6.94 -6.22
N PHE A 172 -1.35 -5.88 -7.00
CA PHE A 172 -2.70 -5.33 -7.12
C PHE A 172 -3.66 -6.30 -7.83
N SER A 173 -3.23 -6.98 -8.89
CA SER A 173 -4.05 -7.97 -9.60
C SER A 173 -4.45 -9.15 -8.70
N ALA A 174 -3.54 -9.64 -7.86
CA ALA A 174 -3.82 -10.72 -6.91
C ALA A 174 -4.81 -10.27 -5.80
N ALA A 175 -4.73 -9.01 -5.38
CA ALA A 175 -5.67 -8.43 -4.42
C ALA A 175 -7.08 -8.31 -5.02
N GLU A 176 -7.20 -7.96 -6.30
CA GLU A 176 -8.48 -7.83 -7.01
C GLU A 176 -9.16 -9.17 -7.24
N GLN A 177 -8.42 -10.22 -7.58
CA GLN A 177 -8.98 -11.57 -7.74
C GLN A 177 -9.65 -12.08 -6.46
N ARG A 178 -9.07 -11.82 -5.29
CA ARG A 178 -9.71 -12.15 -4.01
C ARG A 178 -10.99 -11.35 -3.80
N SER A 179 -11.00 -10.08 -4.14
CA SER A 179 -12.19 -9.22 -4.07
C SER A 179 -13.30 -9.71 -5.00
N GLY A 180 -12.98 -10.15 -6.21
CA GLY A 180 -13.93 -10.74 -7.16
C GLY A 180 -14.58 -12.03 -6.65
N ILE A 181 -13.80 -12.92 -6.02
CA ILE A 181 -14.31 -14.14 -5.39
C ILE A 181 -15.20 -13.80 -4.19
N ILE A 182 -14.82 -12.84 -3.36
CA ILE A 182 -15.60 -12.37 -2.21
C ILE A 182 -16.89 -11.69 -2.71
N CYS A 183 -16.82 -10.84 -3.72
CA CYS A 183 -17.99 -10.17 -4.31
C CYS A 183 -18.95 -11.17 -4.96
N GLY A 184 -18.44 -12.18 -5.66
CA GLY A 184 -19.23 -13.29 -6.21
C GLY A 184 -19.92 -14.13 -5.13
N ASN A 185 -19.24 -14.37 -4.00
CA ASN A 185 -19.82 -15.07 -2.86
C ASN A 185 -20.84 -14.20 -2.09
N ILE A 186 -20.62 -12.89 -1.99
CA ILE A 186 -21.55 -11.95 -1.39
C ILE A 186 -22.80 -11.81 -2.27
N PHE A 187 -22.65 -11.73 -3.59
CA PHE A 187 -23.78 -11.71 -4.53
C PHE A 187 -24.58 -13.01 -4.45
N ARG A 188 -23.93 -14.15 -4.33
CA ARG A 188 -24.58 -15.46 -4.09
C ARG A 188 -25.26 -15.52 -2.71
N ARG A 189 -24.72 -14.85 -1.68
CA ARG A 189 -25.33 -14.70 -0.35
C ARG A 189 -26.40 -13.60 -0.31
N GLY A 190 -26.35 -12.61 -1.18
CA GLY A 190 -27.37 -11.55 -1.30
C GLY A 190 -28.74 -12.12 -1.65
N THR A 191 -28.79 -13.23 -2.41
CA THR A 191 -30.03 -14.01 -2.62
C THR A 191 -30.55 -14.64 -1.33
N LEU A 192 -29.65 -15.03 -0.40
CA LEU A 192 -30.04 -15.52 0.93
C LEU A 192 -30.52 -14.39 1.83
N TYR A 193 -29.88 -13.20 1.79
CA TYR A 193 -30.33 -12.03 2.55
C TYR A 193 -31.69 -11.51 2.08
N GLY A 194 -31.97 -11.55 0.79
CA GLY A 194 -33.31 -11.30 0.24
C GLY A 194 -34.36 -12.28 0.79
N ARG A 195 -34.00 -13.55 0.99
CA ARG A 195 -34.85 -14.57 1.59
C ARG A 195 -35.08 -14.32 3.09
N TRP A 196 -34.04 -13.89 3.84
CA TRP A 196 -34.17 -13.51 5.26
C TRP A 196 -35.05 -12.28 5.46
N LYS A 197 -34.96 -11.27 4.58
CA LYS A 197 -35.84 -10.08 4.62
C LYS A 197 -37.32 -10.45 4.36
N LYS A 198 -37.55 -11.48 3.56
CA LYS A 198 -38.90 -12.02 3.30
C LYS A 198 -39.45 -12.79 4.52
N ILE A 199 -38.58 -13.59 5.20
CA ILE A 199 -38.94 -14.31 6.42
C ILE A 199 -39.26 -13.34 7.57
N ARG A 200 -38.47 -12.29 7.75
CA ARG A 200 -38.68 -11.27 8.78
C ARG A 200 -39.98 -10.50 8.56
N ARG A 201 -40.42 -10.25 7.31
CA ARG A 201 -41.71 -9.66 7.00
C ARG A 201 -42.87 -10.59 7.35
N LEU A 202 -42.70 -11.88 7.20
CA LEU A 202 -43.71 -12.87 7.57
C LEU A 202 -43.84 -13.05 9.08
N SER A 203 -42.73 -12.95 9.84
CA SER A 203 -42.78 -13.04 11.32
C SER A 203 -43.39 -11.80 12.00
N VAL A 204 -43.41 -10.62 11.31
CA VAL A 204 -44.08 -9.41 11.82
C VAL A 204 -45.60 -9.45 11.60
N ILE A 205 -46.10 -10.31 10.70
CA ILE A 205 -47.53 -10.41 10.35
C ILE A 205 -48.29 -11.45 11.20
N LEU A 206 -47.55 -12.32 11.93
CA LEU A 206 -48.19 -13.26 12.85
C LEU A 206 -48.25 -12.65 14.26
N PRO A 207 -49.43 -12.24 14.76
CA PRO A 207 -49.55 -11.79 16.14
C PRO A 207 -49.25 -12.98 17.06
N MET A 208 -48.29 -12.79 17.99
CA MET A 208 -48.15 -13.72 19.10
C MET A 208 -49.45 -13.69 19.90
N LYS A 209 -50.26 -14.76 19.82
CA LYS A 209 -51.30 -15.04 20.79
C LYS A 209 -50.64 -15.41 22.11
N THR A 210 -50.81 -14.58 23.09
CA THR A 210 -50.56 -14.86 24.52
C THR A 210 -51.37 -16.06 24.98
#